data_d86829192134670a04379f6e8dd52995
#
_entry.id   d86829192134670a04379f6e8dd52995
#
_cell.length_a   1.000
_cell.length_b   1.000
_cell.length_c   1.000
_cell.angle_alpha   90.00
_cell.angle_beta   90.00
_cell.angle_gamma   90.00
#
_symmetry.space_group_name_H-M   'P 1'
#
loop_
_entity.id
_entity.type
_entity.pdbx_description
1 polymer ?
#
loop_
_entity_poly.entity_id
_entity_poly.type
_entity_poly.pdbx_seq_one_letter_code
_entity_poly.pdbx_strand_id
1 'polypeptide(L)'
;MQVNTNNNRQAWLTLGLRTLGEEGLSSLKINELCLKLNVTKGCFYHWFKSKGDFEEQILGYWKHRFTQQFIKLAEVGVDNKQKLSLLCEQCISSTINGNRLEFEINAWTQKNENVKDFVHKVYKQRYTYLLKLLSGIYTNEDEIKKHALIIYSLVVGIDFFYRKLSRKELELIFSEYLFKN
;
A
#
# COMPACT_ATOMS: atom_id res chain seq x y z
N MET A 1 34.10 -8.98 -9.23
CA MET A 1 32.80 -9.65 -9.34
C MET A 1 31.74 -8.59 -9.06
N GLN A 2 31.11 -8.03 -10.09
CA GLN A 2 29.98 -7.11 -9.89
C GLN A 2 28.83 -7.95 -9.33
N VAL A 3 28.42 -7.67 -8.09
CA VAL A 3 27.21 -8.22 -7.50
C VAL A 3 26.05 -7.68 -8.34
N ASN A 4 25.42 -8.55 -9.12
CA ASN A 4 24.29 -8.21 -9.96
C ASN A 4 23.11 -7.83 -9.03
N THR A 5 22.99 -6.53 -8.72
CA THR A 5 21.96 -5.96 -7.83
C THR A 5 20.54 -6.27 -8.26
N ASN A 6 20.35 -6.72 -9.51
CA ASN A 6 19.05 -7.08 -10.08
C ASN A 6 18.56 -8.49 -9.67
N ASN A 7 19.36 -9.31 -9.01
CA ASN A 7 18.99 -10.68 -8.64
C ASN A 7 18.86 -10.90 -7.13
N ASN A 8 18.37 -9.93 -6.38
CA ASN A 8 18.00 -10.14 -4.99
C ASN A 8 16.47 -10.30 -4.87
N ARG A 9 16.01 -11.00 -3.84
CA ARG A 9 14.57 -11.23 -3.56
C ARG A 9 13.78 -9.93 -3.55
N GLN A 10 14.36 -8.84 -3.04
CA GLN A 10 13.76 -7.51 -2.97
C GLN A 10 13.47 -6.94 -4.37
N ALA A 11 14.36 -7.12 -5.34
CA ALA A 11 14.17 -6.66 -6.71
C ALA A 11 12.96 -7.34 -7.36
N TRP A 12 12.79 -8.65 -7.15
CA TRP A 12 11.64 -9.41 -7.61
C TRP A 12 10.32 -8.89 -7.02
N LEU A 13 10.28 -8.66 -5.70
CA LEU A 13 9.07 -8.19 -5.02
C LEU A 13 8.73 -6.75 -5.45
N THR A 14 9.73 -5.88 -5.60
CA THR A 14 9.54 -4.52 -6.10
C THR A 14 9.03 -4.51 -7.54
N LEU A 15 9.62 -5.32 -8.42
CA LEU A 15 9.16 -5.47 -9.80
C LEU A 15 7.75 -6.04 -9.84
N GLY A 16 7.46 -7.06 -9.02
CA GLY A 16 6.13 -7.68 -8.94
C GLY A 16 5.05 -6.67 -8.55
N LEU A 17 5.26 -5.86 -7.51
CA LEU A 17 4.33 -4.81 -7.13
C LEU A 17 4.14 -3.76 -8.22
N ARG A 18 5.24 -3.33 -8.86
CA ARG A 18 5.16 -2.38 -9.97
C ARG A 18 4.37 -2.95 -11.13
N THR A 19 4.69 -4.17 -11.58
CA THR A 19 3.98 -4.85 -12.67
C THR A 19 2.50 -5.04 -12.34
N LEU A 20 2.17 -5.44 -11.10
CA LEU A 20 0.79 -5.56 -10.64
C LEU A 20 0.03 -4.23 -10.78
N GLY A 21 0.59 -3.13 -10.30
CA GLY A 21 -0.08 -1.84 -10.31
C GLY A 21 -0.13 -1.15 -11.68
N GLU A 22 0.81 -1.42 -12.58
CA GLU A 22 0.89 -0.81 -13.91
C GLU A 22 0.17 -1.62 -14.98
N GLU A 23 0.26 -2.96 -14.91
CA GLU A 23 -0.15 -3.89 -15.98
C GLU A 23 -1.22 -4.90 -15.52
N GLY A 24 -1.53 -4.94 -14.23
CA GLY A 24 -2.51 -5.83 -13.62
C GLY A 24 -2.01 -7.25 -13.32
N LEU A 25 -2.86 -8.04 -12.65
CA LEU A 25 -2.54 -9.39 -12.17
C LEU A 25 -2.13 -10.36 -13.30
N SER A 26 -2.74 -10.26 -14.47
CA SER A 26 -2.45 -11.13 -15.63
C SER A 26 -1.01 -11.01 -16.13
N SER A 27 -0.34 -9.91 -15.84
CA SER A 27 1.05 -9.62 -16.24
C SER A 27 2.09 -10.15 -15.25
N LEU A 28 1.67 -10.72 -14.11
CA LEU A 28 2.57 -11.41 -13.18
C LEU A 28 2.94 -12.81 -13.73
N LYS A 29 3.63 -12.84 -14.87
CA LYS A 29 4.14 -14.06 -15.49
C LYS A 29 5.65 -14.18 -15.26
N ILE A 30 6.09 -15.35 -14.78
CA ILE A 30 7.50 -15.60 -14.44
C ILE A 30 8.43 -15.26 -15.61
N ASN A 31 8.06 -15.63 -16.84
CA ASN A 31 8.88 -15.36 -18.02
C ASN A 31 9.07 -13.86 -18.26
N GLU A 32 8.00 -13.07 -18.15
CA GLU A 32 8.02 -11.63 -18.37
C GLU A 32 8.85 -10.93 -17.29
N LEU A 33 8.71 -11.36 -16.03
CA LEU A 33 9.50 -10.84 -14.93
C LEU A 33 11.00 -11.18 -15.10
N CYS A 34 11.31 -12.40 -15.55
CA CYS A 34 12.69 -12.79 -15.88
C CYS A 34 13.31 -11.90 -16.96
N LEU A 35 12.55 -11.60 -18.03
CA LEU A 35 12.99 -10.69 -19.09
C LEU A 35 13.23 -9.28 -18.56
N LYS A 36 12.32 -8.75 -17.77
CA LYS A 36 12.44 -7.40 -17.16
C LYS A 36 13.65 -7.27 -16.21
N LEU A 37 14.01 -8.35 -15.51
CA LEU A 37 15.20 -8.40 -14.63
C LEU A 37 16.49 -8.84 -15.37
N ASN A 38 16.37 -9.27 -16.63
CA ASN A 38 17.48 -9.84 -17.41
C ASN A 38 18.15 -11.05 -16.70
N VAL A 39 17.33 -12.00 -16.25
CA VAL A 39 17.76 -13.22 -15.54
C VAL A 39 17.03 -14.46 -16.06
N THR A 40 17.53 -15.65 -15.69
CA THR A 40 16.90 -16.94 -16.06
C THR A 40 15.78 -17.31 -15.06
N LYS A 41 14.92 -18.27 -15.47
CA LYS A 41 13.90 -18.87 -14.56
C LYS A 41 14.52 -19.52 -13.31
N GLY A 42 15.72 -20.06 -13.42
CA GLY A 42 16.44 -20.63 -12.27
C GLY A 42 16.65 -19.62 -11.16
N CYS A 43 16.87 -18.33 -11.51
CA CYS A 43 16.98 -17.25 -10.53
C CYS A 43 15.67 -16.99 -9.79
N PHE A 44 14.52 -17.14 -10.45
CA PHE A 44 13.21 -17.04 -9.80
C PHE A 44 13.03 -18.16 -8.76
N TYR A 45 13.25 -19.42 -9.18
CA TYR A 45 13.05 -20.60 -8.31
C TYR A 45 14.09 -20.72 -7.19
N HIS A 46 15.18 -19.96 -7.27
CA HIS A 46 16.10 -19.78 -6.13
C HIS A 46 15.43 -19.03 -4.96
N TRP A 47 14.55 -18.08 -5.26
CA TRP A 47 13.90 -17.23 -4.25
C TRP A 47 12.48 -17.67 -3.89
N PHE A 48 11.75 -18.28 -4.82
CA PHE A 48 10.33 -18.61 -4.68
C PHE A 48 10.07 -20.06 -5.10
N LYS A 49 9.37 -20.79 -4.23
CA LYS A 49 9.05 -22.22 -4.49
C LYS A 49 8.09 -22.39 -5.67
N SER A 50 7.22 -21.42 -5.90
CA SER A 50 6.21 -21.43 -6.93
C SER A 50 5.74 -20.02 -7.28
N LYS A 51 4.91 -19.88 -8.32
CA LYS A 51 4.23 -18.62 -8.61
C LYS A 51 3.32 -18.19 -7.44
N GLY A 52 2.58 -19.13 -6.83
CA GLY A 52 1.72 -18.85 -5.67
C GLY A 52 2.51 -18.35 -4.46
N ASP A 53 3.67 -18.95 -4.15
CA ASP A 53 4.59 -18.45 -3.11
C ASP A 53 5.07 -17.02 -3.40
N PHE A 54 5.38 -16.70 -4.65
CA PHE A 54 5.73 -15.34 -5.07
C PHE A 54 4.59 -14.35 -4.88
N GLU A 55 3.37 -14.76 -5.24
CA GLU A 55 2.16 -13.95 -5.09
C GLU A 55 1.86 -13.65 -3.62
N GLU A 56 1.98 -14.65 -2.72
CA GLU A 56 1.85 -14.44 -1.27
C GLU A 56 2.92 -13.48 -0.74
N GLN A 57 4.15 -13.62 -1.20
CA GLN A 57 5.26 -12.76 -0.79
C GLN A 57 5.11 -11.33 -1.33
N ILE A 58 4.53 -11.12 -2.52
CA ILE A 58 4.16 -9.79 -3.03
C ILE A 58 3.14 -9.13 -2.09
N LEU A 59 2.10 -9.85 -1.67
CA LEU A 59 1.09 -9.32 -0.74
C LEU A 59 1.70 -8.98 0.62
N GLY A 60 2.59 -9.84 1.13
CA GLY A 60 3.36 -9.56 2.36
C GLY A 60 4.22 -8.30 2.23
N TYR A 61 4.88 -8.12 1.09
CA TYR A 61 5.70 -6.95 0.80
C TYR A 61 4.87 -5.68 0.62
N TRP A 62 3.70 -5.75 -0.03
CA TRP A 62 2.73 -4.66 -0.09
C TRP A 62 2.29 -4.22 1.31
N LYS A 63 1.85 -5.17 2.15
CA LYS A 63 1.49 -4.90 3.55
C LYS A 63 2.64 -4.21 4.29
N HIS A 64 3.87 -4.72 4.12
CA HIS A 64 5.04 -4.14 4.77
C HIS A 64 5.24 -2.68 4.33
N ARG A 65 5.26 -2.40 3.03
CA ARG A 65 5.55 -1.06 2.48
C ARG A 65 4.44 -0.04 2.76
N PHE A 66 3.18 -0.42 2.55
CA PHE A 66 2.04 0.52 2.52
C PHE A 66 1.17 0.46 3.79
N THR A 67 1.58 -0.34 4.78
CA THR A 67 0.91 -0.37 6.07
C THR A 67 1.92 -0.27 7.20
N GLN A 68 2.84 -1.23 7.33
CA GLN A 68 3.76 -1.27 8.48
C GLN A 68 4.75 -0.10 8.45
N GLN A 69 5.31 0.23 7.28
CA GLN A 69 6.21 1.38 7.16
C GLN A 69 5.47 2.71 7.36
N PHE A 70 4.23 2.85 6.87
CA PHE A 70 3.43 4.05 7.09
C PHE A 70 3.14 4.26 8.57
N ILE A 71 2.73 3.21 9.28
CA ILE A 71 2.54 3.25 10.74
C ILE A 71 3.86 3.64 11.44
N LYS A 72 4.96 2.99 11.08
CA LYS A 72 6.27 3.29 11.66
C LYS A 72 6.69 4.74 11.46
N LEU A 73 6.47 5.30 10.27
CA LEU A 73 6.78 6.70 9.96
C LEU A 73 5.83 7.67 10.67
N ALA A 74 4.57 7.31 10.83
CA ALA A 74 3.63 8.12 11.60
C ALA A 74 3.99 8.17 13.10
N GLU A 75 4.48 7.05 13.67
CA GLU A 75 4.81 6.95 15.10
C GLU A 75 5.99 7.85 15.54
N VAL A 76 6.72 8.51 14.63
CA VAL A 76 7.72 9.54 15.00
C VAL A 76 7.08 10.85 15.45
N GLY A 77 5.78 11.04 15.20
CA GLY A 77 5.03 12.20 15.69
C GLY A 77 4.96 12.24 17.22
N VAL A 78 5.05 13.43 17.79
CA VAL A 78 5.08 13.63 19.26
C VAL A 78 3.70 13.46 19.90
N ASP A 79 2.62 13.68 19.15
CA ASP A 79 1.24 13.50 19.58
C ASP A 79 0.38 12.89 18.47
N ASN A 80 -0.89 12.57 18.78
CA ASN A 80 -1.78 11.90 17.82
C ASN A 80 -2.16 12.80 16.63
N LYS A 81 -2.19 14.11 16.77
CA LYS A 81 -2.42 15.04 15.65
C LYS A 81 -1.27 14.97 14.65
N GLN A 82 -0.05 15.07 15.15
CA GLN A 82 1.14 14.99 14.30
C GLN A 82 1.27 13.60 13.66
N LYS A 83 0.99 12.53 14.42
CA LYS A 83 0.97 11.16 13.85
C LYS A 83 -0.05 11.01 12.73
N LEU A 84 -1.27 11.56 12.90
CA LEU A 84 -2.30 11.54 11.88
C LEU A 84 -1.88 12.34 10.65
N SER A 85 -1.30 13.53 10.83
CA SER A 85 -0.79 14.36 9.76
C SER A 85 0.30 13.63 8.94
N LEU A 86 1.26 13.00 9.62
CA LEU A 86 2.30 12.20 8.98
C LEU A 86 1.70 11.01 8.22
N LEU A 87 0.68 10.35 8.76
CA LEU A 87 -0.01 9.25 8.07
C LEU A 87 -0.70 9.74 6.78
N CYS A 88 -1.42 10.85 6.84
CA CYS A 88 -2.06 11.47 5.67
C CYS A 88 -1.01 11.85 4.62
N GLU A 89 0.12 12.42 5.01
CA GLU A 89 1.22 12.77 4.10
C GLU A 89 1.81 11.52 3.40
N GLN A 90 1.93 10.38 4.09
CA GLN A 90 2.33 9.12 3.47
C GLN A 90 1.31 8.66 2.42
N CYS A 91 0.01 8.77 2.70
CA CYS A 91 -1.05 8.44 1.75
C CYS A 91 -0.98 9.36 0.52
N ILE A 92 -0.85 10.67 0.69
CA ILE A 92 -0.71 11.65 -0.39
C ILE A 92 0.51 11.32 -1.25
N SER A 93 1.66 11.13 -0.63
CA SER A 93 2.92 10.83 -1.34
C SER A 93 2.85 9.51 -2.10
N SER A 94 2.21 8.49 -1.51
CA SER A 94 1.99 7.20 -2.17
C SER A 94 1.09 7.32 -3.38
N THR A 95 0.00 8.09 -3.29
CA THR A 95 -0.95 8.33 -4.38
C THR A 95 -0.28 9.05 -5.55
N ILE A 96 0.54 10.08 -5.29
CA ILE A 96 1.22 10.85 -6.32
C ILE A 96 2.24 10.00 -7.06
N ASN A 97 3.04 9.23 -6.33
CA ASN A 97 4.13 8.42 -6.87
C ASN A 97 3.68 7.01 -7.27
N GLY A 98 2.43 6.67 -6.92
CA GLY A 98 1.86 5.33 -7.12
C GLY A 98 1.28 5.14 -8.51
N ASN A 99 0.95 3.88 -8.73
CA ASN A 99 0.15 3.36 -9.83
C ASN A 99 -1.16 2.83 -9.24
N ARG A 100 -1.98 2.14 -10.03
CA ARG A 100 -3.27 1.58 -9.59
C ARG A 100 -3.14 0.34 -8.68
N LEU A 101 -2.11 0.27 -7.84
CA LEU A 101 -1.78 -0.92 -7.07
C LEU A 101 -2.89 -1.35 -6.10
N GLU A 102 -3.46 -0.43 -5.33
CA GLU A 102 -4.57 -0.74 -4.40
C GLU A 102 -5.80 -1.21 -5.17
N PHE A 103 -6.11 -0.60 -6.32
CA PHE A 103 -7.18 -1.03 -7.21
C PHE A 103 -6.95 -2.46 -7.72
N GLU A 104 -5.76 -2.78 -8.21
CA GLU A 104 -5.43 -4.11 -8.73
C GLU A 104 -5.44 -5.18 -7.62
N ILE A 105 -4.98 -4.84 -6.41
CA ILE A 105 -5.09 -5.73 -5.24
C ILE A 105 -6.55 -5.98 -4.87
N ASN A 106 -7.41 -4.95 -4.88
CA ASN A 106 -8.83 -5.13 -4.67
C ASN A 106 -9.49 -5.99 -5.76
N ALA A 107 -9.14 -5.78 -7.02
CA ALA A 107 -9.61 -6.63 -8.11
C ALA A 107 -9.15 -8.09 -7.96
N TRP A 108 -7.97 -8.32 -7.40
CA TRP A 108 -7.46 -9.66 -7.11
C TRP A 108 -8.27 -10.37 -6.02
N THR A 109 -8.78 -9.65 -5.00
CA THR A 109 -9.66 -10.24 -3.97
C THR A 109 -10.91 -10.88 -4.54
N GLN A 110 -11.42 -10.41 -5.69
CA GLN A 110 -12.60 -10.97 -6.35
C GLN A 110 -12.32 -12.32 -7.03
N LYS A 111 -11.07 -12.70 -7.19
CA LYS A 111 -10.63 -13.90 -7.89
C LYS A 111 -10.00 -14.96 -6.99
N ASN A 112 -9.70 -14.61 -5.71
CA ASN A 112 -8.99 -15.50 -4.81
C ASN A 112 -9.37 -15.20 -3.35
N GLU A 113 -10.04 -16.15 -2.69
CA GLU A 113 -10.55 -16.00 -1.32
C GLU A 113 -9.42 -15.85 -0.28
N ASN A 114 -8.28 -16.54 -0.46
CA ASN A 114 -7.12 -16.38 0.44
C ASN A 114 -6.54 -14.96 0.36
N VAL A 115 -6.51 -14.38 -0.84
CA VAL A 115 -6.09 -12.99 -1.05
C VAL A 115 -7.07 -12.03 -0.38
N LYS A 116 -8.36 -12.27 -0.52
CA LYS A 116 -9.42 -11.49 0.11
C LYS A 116 -9.28 -11.48 1.64
N ASP A 117 -9.11 -12.64 2.25
CA ASP A 117 -8.91 -12.76 3.70
C ASP A 117 -7.66 -12.01 4.18
N PHE A 118 -6.57 -12.14 3.42
CA PHE A 118 -5.33 -11.42 3.74
C PHE A 118 -5.52 -9.91 3.65
N VAL A 119 -6.11 -9.41 2.57
CA VAL A 119 -6.34 -7.98 2.32
C VAL A 119 -7.30 -7.39 3.35
N HIS A 120 -8.38 -8.10 3.71
CA HIS A 120 -9.31 -7.68 4.76
C HIS A 120 -8.61 -7.53 6.12
N LYS A 121 -7.69 -8.46 6.48
CA LYS A 121 -6.88 -8.33 7.71
C LYS A 121 -6.00 -7.08 7.67
N VAL A 122 -5.42 -6.76 6.52
CA VAL A 122 -4.61 -5.54 6.35
C VAL A 122 -5.47 -4.29 6.49
N TYR A 123 -6.64 -4.25 5.87
CA TYR A 123 -7.56 -3.11 5.96
C TYR A 123 -8.08 -2.92 7.40
N LYS A 124 -8.42 -4.02 8.08
CA LYS A 124 -8.77 -3.96 9.51
C LYS A 124 -7.63 -3.39 10.36
N GLN A 125 -6.38 -3.79 10.09
CA GLN A 125 -5.21 -3.24 10.80
C GLN A 125 -5.06 -1.72 10.58
N ARG A 126 -5.18 -1.26 9.32
CA ARG A 126 -5.12 0.17 8.97
C ARG A 126 -6.21 0.97 9.66
N TYR A 127 -7.46 0.48 9.60
CA TYR A 127 -8.60 1.13 10.24
C TYR A 127 -8.49 1.17 11.77
N THR A 128 -8.05 0.08 12.40
CA THR A 128 -7.82 0.03 13.85
C THR A 128 -6.75 1.02 14.29
N TYR A 129 -5.67 1.17 13.52
CA TYR A 129 -4.64 2.16 13.81
C TYR A 129 -5.17 3.59 13.68
N LEU A 130 -5.97 3.87 12.66
CA LEU A 130 -6.62 5.16 12.48
C LEU A 130 -7.55 5.51 13.66
N LEU A 131 -8.39 4.57 14.09
CA LEU A 131 -9.24 4.74 15.28
C LEU A 131 -8.42 5.05 16.53
N LYS A 132 -7.29 4.36 16.72
CA LYS A 132 -6.36 4.64 17.85
C LYS A 132 -5.84 6.09 17.83
N LEU A 133 -5.44 6.60 16.66
CA LEU A 133 -4.96 7.98 16.55
C LEU A 133 -6.10 8.98 16.86
N LEU A 134 -7.28 8.75 16.29
CA LEU A 134 -8.42 9.63 16.45
C LEU A 134 -8.96 9.65 17.88
N SER A 135 -8.90 8.54 18.62
CA SER A 135 -9.30 8.49 20.05
C SER A 135 -8.39 9.31 20.97
N GLY A 136 -7.21 9.68 20.53
CA GLY A 136 -6.35 10.62 21.25
C GLY A 136 -6.51 12.08 20.79
N ILE A 137 -7.39 12.35 19.82
CA ILE A 137 -7.69 13.69 19.29
C ILE A 137 -9.11 14.11 19.69
N TYR A 138 -10.07 13.20 19.59
CA TYR A 138 -11.49 13.42 19.89
C TYR A 138 -11.91 12.60 21.11
N THR A 139 -12.85 13.12 21.88
CA THR A 139 -13.39 12.45 23.09
C THR A 139 -14.74 11.77 22.82
N ASN A 140 -15.47 12.24 21.82
CA ASN A 140 -16.78 11.70 21.45
C ASN A 140 -16.62 10.51 20.49
N GLU A 141 -17.22 9.36 20.83
CA GLU A 141 -17.12 8.14 20.01
C GLU A 141 -17.69 8.28 18.60
N ASP A 142 -18.77 9.05 18.44
CA ASP A 142 -19.39 9.25 17.12
C ASP A 142 -18.52 10.14 16.24
N GLU A 143 -17.83 11.14 16.81
CA GLU A 143 -16.83 11.94 16.10
C GLU A 143 -15.64 11.10 15.67
N ILE A 144 -15.12 10.23 16.56
CA ILE A 144 -14.04 9.31 16.24
C ILE A 144 -14.43 8.41 15.06
N LYS A 145 -15.61 7.79 15.11
CA LYS A 145 -16.12 6.93 14.02
C LYS A 145 -16.34 7.71 12.73
N LYS A 146 -16.95 8.89 12.81
CA LYS A 146 -17.20 9.77 11.66
C LYS A 146 -15.89 10.12 10.95
N HIS A 147 -14.90 10.62 11.67
CA HIS A 147 -13.62 11.00 11.08
C HIS A 147 -12.84 9.79 10.54
N ALA A 148 -12.91 8.64 11.22
CA ALA A 148 -12.31 7.40 10.71
C ALA A 148 -12.93 6.95 9.39
N LEU A 149 -14.26 6.98 9.28
CA LEU A 149 -14.98 6.64 8.05
C LEU A 149 -14.66 7.62 6.93
N ILE A 150 -14.63 8.93 7.21
CA ILE A 150 -14.30 9.95 6.20
C ILE A 150 -12.89 9.71 5.67
N ILE A 151 -11.87 9.67 6.54
CA ILE A 151 -10.49 9.50 6.12
C ILE A 151 -10.31 8.19 5.33
N TYR A 152 -10.85 7.09 5.84
CA TYR A 152 -10.70 5.79 5.19
C TYR A 152 -11.39 5.73 3.84
N SER A 153 -12.60 6.31 3.73
CA SER A 153 -13.33 6.41 2.45
C SER A 153 -12.61 7.30 1.44
N LEU A 154 -11.98 8.40 1.88
CA LEU A 154 -11.15 9.24 1.02
C LEU A 154 -9.95 8.47 0.48
N VAL A 155 -9.20 7.77 1.34
CA VAL A 155 -8.02 6.99 0.93
C VAL A 155 -8.41 5.92 -0.09
N VAL A 156 -9.52 5.19 0.14
CA VAL A 156 -9.99 4.17 -0.81
C VAL A 156 -10.55 4.81 -2.09
N GLY A 157 -11.33 5.88 -1.97
CA GLY A 157 -12.02 6.53 -3.09
C GLY A 157 -11.08 7.21 -4.09
N ILE A 158 -9.92 7.68 -3.65
CA ILE A 158 -8.94 8.36 -4.51
C ILE A 158 -8.49 7.46 -5.66
N ASP A 159 -8.32 6.16 -5.44
CA ASP A 159 -7.91 5.21 -6.47
C ASP A 159 -8.97 4.97 -7.56
N PHE A 160 -10.23 5.32 -7.28
CA PHE A 160 -11.35 5.22 -8.22
C PHE A 160 -11.70 6.54 -8.90
N PHE A 161 -10.96 7.62 -8.62
CA PHE A 161 -11.21 8.90 -9.25
C PHE A 161 -10.92 8.82 -10.77
N TYR A 162 -11.73 9.49 -11.60
CA TYR A 162 -11.66 9.39 -13.06
C TYR A 162 -10.32 9.86 -13.68
N ARG A 163 -9.49 10.56 -12.92
CA ARG A 163 -8.14 10.99 -13.27
C ARG A 163 -7.23 11.00 -12.04
N LYS A 164 -5.94 11.10 -12.29
CA LYS A 164 -4.97 11.28 -11.20
C LYS A 164 -5.14 12.67 -10.57
N LEU A 165 -5.21 12.73 -9.25
CA LEU A 165 -5.25 13.98 -8.50
C LEU A 165 -3.84 14.55 -8.34
N SER A 166 -3.73 15.88 -8.42
CA SER A 166 -2.51 16.60 -8.11
C SER A 166 -2.25 16.61 -6.58
N ARG A 167 -0.99 16.85 -6.19
CA ARG A 167 -0.63 17.02 -4.78
C ARG A 167 -1.50 18.08 -4.08
N LYS A 168 -1.72 19.23 -4.74
CA LYS A 168 -2.53 20.34 -4.19
C LYS A 168 -3.98 19.92 -3.93
N GLU A 169 -4.58 19.12 -4.82
CA GLU A 169 -5.95 18.60 -4.64
C GLU A 169 -6.01 17.59 -3.49
N LEU A 170 -5.00 16.72 -3.37
CA LEU A 170 -4.92 15.78 -2.25
C LEU A 170 -4.73 16.51 -0.91
N GLU A 171 -3.86 17.51 -0.85
CA GLU A 171 -3.68 18.35 0.34
C GLU A 171 -4.97 19.09 0.71
N LEU A 172 -5.76 19.54 -0.28
CA LEU A 172 -7.06 20.16 -0.04
C LEU A 172 -8.06 19.14 0.55
N ILE A 173 -8.12 17.93 0.00
CA ILE A 173 -9.00 16.85 0.51
C ILE A 173 -8.65 16.47 1.96
N PHE A 174 -7.37 16.39 2.28
CA PHE A 174 -6.91 16.03 3.63
C PHE A 174 -6.66 17.24 4.54
N SER A 175 -7.02 18.47 4.12
CA SER A 175 -6.66 19.72 4.82
C SER A 175 -7.08 19.74 6.29
N GLU A 176 -8.23 19.13 6.64
CA GLU A 176 -8.72 19.04 8.03
C GLU A 176 -7.82 18.14 8.91
N TYR A 177 -7.05 17.23 8.31
CA TYR A 177 -6.21 16.23 8.99
C TYR A 177 -4.71 16.50 8.84
N LEU A 178 -4.34 17.49 8.04
CA LEU A 178 -2.97 17.99 7.90
C LEU A 178 -2.76 19.11 8.93
N PHE A 179 -2.60 18.76 10.19
CA PHE A 179 -2.31 19.72 11.25
C PHE A 179 -0.94 20.34 11.01
N LYS A 180 -0.92 21.58 10.49
CA LYS A 180 0.30 22.39 10.37
C LYS A 180 0.63 22.95 11.75
N ASN A 181 1.90 22.81 12.18
CA ASN A 181 2.45 23.47 13.35
C ASN A 181 2.50 24.98 13.13
#